data_86af46d9b6e33bfd282764717f54f6f6
#
_entry.id   86af46d9b6e33bfd282764717f54f6f6
#
_cell.length_a   1.000
_cell.length_b   1.000
_cell.length_c   1.000
_cell.angle_alpha   90.00
_cell.angle_beta   90.00
_cell.angle_gamma   90.00
#
_symmetry.space_group_name_H-M   'P 1'
#
loop_
_entity.id
_entity.type
_entity.pdbx_description
1 polymer ?
#
loop_
_entity_poly.entity_id
_entity_poly.type
_entity_poly.pdbx_seq_one_letter_code
_entity_poly.pdbx_strand_id
1 'polypeptide(L)'
;MFFVLSKTIGYLVVPSNLLMAIGLIGLVLLFTRFRRLASWLIVTSLVLIALVGYSPLGRTLLRPLEDRFPPWDASRGAPDGIVVLGGAISPDISMARGVVALNASAERLTVTVELARRYPNARIVFTGGTASLDSRAPLEAPLAVKEFEALGIAHERITAEEQSRNTIENAVFSRLLADPKPGERWVLVTSASHMPRAIAAFRAAGFPVEAYPVNWHTRGRGDAAELFTSFAGGLVMTDYAVHEWFGLVAYWLTGRTSELFPAP
;
A
#
# COMPACT_ATOMS: atom_id res chain seq x y z
N MET A 1 19.99 -0.83 6.53
CA MET A 1 20.05 0.64 6.68
C MET A 1 18.92 1.36 5.94
N PHE A 2 18.68 1.09 4.65
CA PHE A 2 17.57 1.70 3.88
C PHE A 2 16.18 1.50 4.50
N PHE A 3 15.87 0.28 4.96
CA PHE A 3 14.57 -0.04 5.59
C PHE A 3 14.25 0.86 6.79
N VAL A 4 15.18 1.00 7.74
CA VAL A 4 14.98 1.86 8.92
C VAL A 4 14.86 3.32 8.51
N LEU A 5 15.74 3.80 7.61
CA LEU A 5 15.73 5.18 7.13
C LEU A 5 14.43 5.52 6.40
N SER A 6 13.96 4.63 5.50
CA SER A 6 12.70 4.83 4.77
C SER A 6 11.49 4.87 5.71
N LYS A 7 11.48 4.06 6.77
CA LYS A 7 10.42 4.08 7.79
C LYS A 7 10.42 5.38 8.60
N THR A 8 11.61 5.82 9.07
CA THR A 8 11.71 7.04 9.88
C THR A 8 11.39 8.29 9.05
N ILE A 9 11.97 8.42 7.85
CA ILE A 9 11.68 9.55 6.96
C ILE A 9 10.23 9.48 6.50
N GLY A 10 9.75 8.29 6.12
CA GLY A 10 8.36 8.07 5.71
C GLY A 10 7.36 8.54 6.79
N TYR A 11 7.64 8.25 8.06
CA TYR A 11 6.80 8.74 9.17
C TYR A 11 6.77 10.28 9.28
N LEU A 12 7.91 10.93 9.08
CA LEU A 12 8.02 12.39 9.15
C LEU A 12 7.42 13.11 7.93
N VAL A 13 7.44 12.48 6.76
CA VAL A 13 6.92 13.06 5.50
C VAL A 13 5.40 12.99 5.43
N VAL A 14 4.76 12.13 6.22
CA VAL A 14 3.30 12.06 6.32
C VAL A 14 2.76 13.44 6.74
N PRO A 15 1.87 14.08 5.95
CA PRO A 15 1.43 15.47 6.19
C PRO A 15 0.87 15.71 7.57
N SER A 16 0.06 14.81 8.11
CA SER A 16 -0.51 14.95 9.45
C SER A 16 0.57 15.03 10.53
N ASN A 17 1.59 14.17 10.45
CA ASN A 17 2.72 14.16 11.41
C ASN A 17 3.60 15.40 11.27
N LEU A 18 3.93 15.80 10.04
CA LEU A 18 4.75 16.98 9.77
C LEU A 18 4.08 18.25 10.28
N LEU A 19 2.80 18.44 9.97
CA LEU A 19 2.04 19.61 10.38
C LEU A 19 1.87 19.63 11.90
N MET A 20 1.61 18.50 12.53
CA MET A 20 1.55 18.38 13.99
C MET A 20 2.90 18.75 14.62
N ALA A 21 4.01 18.25 14.10
CA ALA A 21 5.35 18.58 14.59
C ALA A 21 5.64 20.09 14.49
N ILE A 22 5.28 20.74 13.37
CA ILE A 22 5.42 22.20 13.19
C ILE A 22 4.63 22.95 14.27
N GLY A 23 3.39 22.56 14.54
CA GLY A 23 2.56 23.14 15.59
C GLY A 23 3.16 22.97 16.98
N LEU A 24 3.66 21.79 17.31
CA LEU A 24 4.32 21.50 18.59
C LEU A 24 5.61 22.29 18.78
N ILE A 25 6.43 22.43 17.73
CA ILE A 25 7.62 23.30 17.76
C ILE A 25 7.18 24.74 18.03
N GLY A 26 6.13 25.21 17.38
CA GLY A 26 5.54 26.53 17.64
C GLY A 26 5.15 26.69 19.12
N LEU A 27 4.47 25.70 19.72
CA LEU A 27 4.09 25.73 21.14
C LEU A 27 5.30 25.85 22.07
N VAL A 28 6.38 25.09 21.81
CA VAL A 28 7.62 25.18 22.59
C VAL A 28 8.27 26.58 22.47
N LEU A 29 8.30 27.12 21.27
CA LEU A 29 8.88 28.44 21.00
C LEU A 29 8.12 29.61 21.65
N LEU A 30 6.85 29.44 22.06
CA LEU A 30 6.08 30.45 22.79
C LEU A 30 6.74 30.83 24.12
N PHE A 31 7.47 29.92 24.76
CA PHE A 31 8.18 30.12 26.01
C PHE A 31 9.58 30.72 25.84
N THR A 32 9.93 31.13 24.61
CA THR A 32 11.23 31.68 24.25
C THR A 32 11.09 33.13 23.73
N ARG A 33 12.21 33.74 23.37
CA ARG A 33 12.24 35.07 22.70
C ARG A 33 11.60 35.08 21.30
N PHE A 34 11.33 33.89 20.73
CA PHE A 34 10.81 33.75 19.35
C PHE A 34 9.27 33.70 19.26
N ARG A 35 8.55 34.36 20.14
CA ARG A 35 7.09 34.34 20.24
C ARG A 35 6.35 34.66 18.92
N ARG A 36 6.88 35.59 18.10
CA ARG A 36 6.27 35.91 16.79
C ARG A 36 6.36 34.73 15.84
N LEU A 37 7.54 34.10 15.75
CA LEU A 37 7.72 32.89 14.93
C LEU A 37 6.82 31.75 15.45
N ALA A 38 6.76 31.58 16.74
CA ALA A 38 5.90 30.59 17.40
C ALA A 38 4.43 30.74 16.96
N SER A 39 3.88 31.97 17.04
CA SER A 39 2.50 32.24 16.61
C SER A 39 2.28 31.91 15.12
N TRP A 40 3.22 32.28 14.25
CA TRP A 40 3.13 31.95 12.83
C TRP A 40 3.15 30.44 12.58
N LEU A 41 4.03 29.68 13.25
CA LEU A 41 4.10 28.21 13.12
C LEU A 41 2.80 27.55 13.56
N ILE A 42 2.22 27.98 14.69
CA ILE A 42 0.96 27.44 15.18
C ILE A 42 -0.18 27.74 14.23
N VAL A 43 -0.35 29.00 13.82
CA VAL A 43 -1.43 29.41 12.91
C VAL A 43 -1.30 28.68 11.57
N THR A 44 -0.09 28.65 11.00
CA THR A 44 0.16 27.95 9.72
C THR A 44 -0.15 26.47 9.84
N SER A 45 0.31 25.80 10.92
CA SER A 45 0.02 24.39 11.17
C SER A 45 -1.50 24.13 11.24
N LEU A 46 -2.24 24.92 12.03
CA LEU A 46 -3.68 24.79 12.16
C LEU A 46 -4.43 25.02 10.84
N VAL A 47 -4.05 26.03 10.08
CA VAL A 47 -4.68 26.34 8.79
C VAL A 47 -4.39 25.22 7.79
N LEU A 48 -3.12 24.79 7.67
CA LEU A 48 -2.75 23.73 6.72
C LEU A 48 -3.36 22.40 7.08
N ILE A 49 -3.41 22.02 8.37
CA ILE A 49 -4.03 20.74 8.77
C ILE A 49 -5.53 20.77 8.52
N ALA A 50 -6.20 21.91 8.70
CA ALA A 50 -7.61 22.09 8.36
C ALA A 50 -7.84 21.99 6.84
N LEU A 51 -6.99 22.63 6.04
CA LEU A 51 -7.04 22.53 4.58
C LEU A 51 -6.84 21.07 4.12
N VAL A 52 -5.84 20.38 4.63
CA VAL A 52 -5.57 18.98 4.29
C VAL A 52 -6.73 18.07 4.68
N GLY A 53 -7.32 18.29 5.85
CA GLY A 53 -8.41 17.45 6.37
C GLY A 53 -9.77 17.64 5.70
N TYR A 54 -10.07 18.85 5.20
CA TYR A 54 -11.39 19.11 4.58
C TYR A 54 -11.36 19.20 3.06
N SER A 55 -10.21 19.57 2.46
CA SER A 55 -10.12 19.74 1.01
C SER A 55 -10.06 18.40 0.26
N PRO A 56 -10.36 18.38 -1.04
CA PRO A 56 -10.25 17.18 -1.87
C PRO A 56 -8.80 16.76 -2.18
N LEU A 57 -7.80 17.33 -1.49
CA LEU A 57 -6.39 17.13 -1.77
C LEU A 57 -5.99 15.66 -1.81
N GLY A 58 -6.42 14.88 -0.82
CA GLY A 58 -6.13 13.44 -0.75
C GLY A 58 -6.65 12.69 -1.98
N ARG A 59 -7.91 12.95 -2.37
CA ARG A 59 -8.50 12.34 -3.59
C ARG A 59 -7.79 12.78 -4.86
N THR A 60 -7.44 14.07 -4.95
CA THR A 60 -6.72 14.64 -6.10
C THR A 60 -5.34 14.02 -6.27
N LEU A 61 -4.65 13.73 -5.17
CA LEU A 61 -3.34 13.07 -5.19
C LEU A 61 -3.43 11.56 -5.44
N LEU A 62 -4.48 10.88 -4.94
CA LEU A 62 -4.65 9.44 -5.15
C LEU A 62 -5.09 9.09 -6.57
N ARG A 63 -5.97 9.90 -7.14
CA ARG A 63 -6.56 9.61 -8.44
C ARG A 63 -5.54 9.30 -9.55
N PRO A 64 -4.45 10.07 -9.77
CA PRO A 64 -3.47 9.71 -10.80
C PRO A 64 -2.80 8.35 -10.57
N LEU A 65 -2.68 7.92 -9.31
CA LEU A 65 -2.16 6.59 -8.95
C LEU A 65 -3.16 5.51 -9.31
N GLU A 66 -4.43 5.71 -8.96
CA GLU A 66 -5.52 4.75 -9.18
C GLU A 66 -5.92 4.64 -10.65
N ASP A 67 -5.95 5.75 -11.37
CA ASP A 67 -6.27 5.76 -12.81
C ASP A 67 -5.11 5.26 -13.69
N ARG A 68 -3.94 4.95 -13.10
CA ARG A 68 -2.74 4.60 -13.87
C ARG A 68 -2.83 3.26 -14.56
N PHE A 69 -3.45 2.27 -13.92
CA PHE A 69 -3.62 0.94 -14.47
C PHE A 69 -5.12 0.65 -14.67
N PRO A 70 -5.53 0.26 -15.88
CA PRO A 70 -6.92 -0.09 -16.14
C PRO A 70 -7.31 -1.38 -15.39
N PRO A 71 -8.61 -1.65 -15.24
CA PRO A 71 -9.10 -2.96 -14.82
C PRO A 71 -8.49 -4.07 -15.69
N TRP A 72 -8.18 -5.21 -15.05
CA TRP A 72 -7.58 -6.33 -15.74
C TRP A 72 -8.51 -6.91 -16.82
N ASP A 73 -7.96 -7.19 -17.99
CA ASP A 73 -8.70 -7.72 -19.13
C ASP A 73 -8.79 -9.25 -19.08
N ALA A 74 -9.93 -9.77 -18.65
CA ALA A 74 -10.21 -11.20 -18.57
C ALA A 74 -10.29 -11.88 -19.95
N SER A 75 -10.48 -11.13 -21.05
CA SER A 75 -10.54 -11.69 -22.40
C SER A 75 -9.20 -12.25 -22.89
N ARG A 76 -8.11 -11.86 -22.24
CA ARG A 76 -6.75 -12.35 -22.54
C ARG A 76 -6.51 -13.81 -22.08
N GLY A 77 -7.49 -14.44 -21.43
CA GLY A 77 -7.43 -15.83 -20.97
C GLY A 77 -7.04 -15.97 -19.50
N ALA A 78 -6.97 -17.21 -19.03
CA ALA A 78 -6.64 -17.53 -17.65
C ALA A 78 -5.17 -17.16 -17.32
N PRO A 79 -4.89 -16.61 -16.13
CA PRO A 79 -3.53 -16.49 -15.63
C PRO A 79 -3.04 -17.85 -15.11
N ASP A 80 -1.73 -18.10 -15.18
CA ASP A 80 -1.07 -19.27 -14.59
C ASP A 80 -0.84 -19.10 -13.08
N GLY A 81 -0.76 -17.84 -12.63
CA GLY A 81 -0.61 -17.54 -11.22
C GLY A 81 -1.14 -16.16 -10.81
N ILE A 82 -1.36 -16.05 -9.52
CA ILE A 82 -1.88 -14.87 -8.84
C ILE A 82 -0.92 -14.53 -7.71
N VAL A 83 -0.31 -13.35 -7.76
CA VAL A 83 0.44 -12.80 -6.64
C VAL A 83 -0.45 -11.82 -5.89
N VAL A 84 -0.52 -11.97 -4.58
CA VAL A 84 -1.32 -11.10 -3.70
C VAL A 84 -0.40 -10.37 -2.75
N LEU A 85 -0.37 -9.05 -2.82
CA LEU A 85 0.39 -8.25 -1.85
C LEU A 85 -0.36 -8.14 -0.53
N GLY A 86 0.35 -8.39 0.56
CA GLY A 86 -0.12 -8.20 1.93
C GLY A 86 -0.55 -6.76 2.23
N GLY A 87 -1.02 -6.55 3.45
CA GLY A 87 -1.58 -5.29 3.94
C GLY A 87 -3.10 -5.30 4.08
N ALA A 88 -3.75 -6.48 3.96
CA ALA A 88 -5.20 -6.66 4.08
C ALA A 88 -5.63 -7.20 5.45
N ILE A 89 -4.69 -7.70 6.25
CA ILE A 89 -4.92 -8.26 7.57
C ILE A 89 -4.26 -7.37 8.63
N SER A 90 -4.82 -7.34 9.83
CA SER A 90 -4.24 -6.73 11.02
C SER A 90 -3.67 -7.82 11.92
N PRO A 91 -2.37 -8.20 11.81
CA PRO A 91 -1.83 -9.38 12.48
C PRO A 91 -1.89 -9.28 14.00
N ASP A 92 -1.58 -8.11 14.58
CA ASP A 92 -1.65 -7.90 16.03
C ASP A 92 -3.04 -8.12 16.60
N ILE A 93 -4.07 -7.61 15.91
CA ILE A 93 -5.48 -7.80 16.31
C ILE A 93 -5.86 -9.26 16.14
N SER A 94 -5.44 -9.88 15.05
CA SER A 94 -5.75 -11.28 14.75
C SER A 94 -5.19 -12.20 15.83
N MET A 95 -3.95 -12.02 16.22
CA MET A 95 -3.32 -12.80 17.29
C MET A 95 -3.96 -12.56 18.65
N ALA A 96 -4.27 -11.31 18.98
CA ALA A 96 -4.88 -10.97 20.27
C ALA A 96 -6.33 -11.48 20.41
N ARG A 97 -7.06 -11.61 19.29
CA ARG A 97 -8.48 -12.01 19.29
C ARG A 97 -8.72 -13.45 18.84
N GLY A 98 -7.69 -14.15 18.31
CA GLY A 98 -7.80 -15.53 17.85
C GLY A 98 -8.61 -15.72 16.55
N VAL A 99 -8.85 -14.63 15.82
CA VAL A 99 -9.58 -14.61 14.53
C VAL A 99 -8.80 -13.80 13.51
N VAL A 100 -8.98 -14.06 12.22
CA VAL A 100 -8.36 -13.23 11.19
C VAL A 100 -9.10 -11.90 11.12
N ALA A 101 -8.42 -10.81 11.52
CA ALA A 101 -8.97 -9.46 11.51
C ALA A 101 -8.59 -8.76 10.21
N LEU A 102 -9.55 -8.60 9.32
CA LEU A 102 -9.38 -7.88 8.05
C LEU A 102 -9.43 -6.36 8.28
N ASN A 103 -8.75 -5.61 7.42
CA ASN A 103 -8.76 -4.15 7.42
C ASN A 103 -9.39 -3.58 6.14
N ALA A 104 -9.25 -2.28 5.90
CA ALA A 104 -9.82 -1.59 4.74
C ALA A 104 -9.33 -2.12 3.37
N SER A 105 -8.26 -2.90 3.33
CA SER A 105 -7.72 -3.50 2.10
C SER A 105 -8.18 -4.96 1.87
N ALA A 106 -9.18 -5.43 2.60
CA ALA A 106 -9.72 -6.80 2.53
C ALA A 106 -10.12 -7.24 1.11
N GLU A 107 -10.43 -6.30 0.22
CA GLU A 107 -10.78 -6.56 -1.17
C GLU A 107 -9.67 -7.34 -1.91
N ARG A 108 -8.40 -7.18 -1.52
CA ARG A 108 -7.29 -7.98 -2.06
C ARG A 108 -7.49 -9.48 -1.84
N LEU A 109 -8.02 -9.88 -0.67
CA LEU A 109 -8.27 -11.29 -0.35
C LEU A 109 -9.53 -11.80 -1.03
N THR A 110 -10.63 -11.05 -0.95
CA THR A 110 -11.92 -11.47 -1.53
C THR A 110 -11.85 -11.62 -3.05
N VAL A 111 -11.18 -10.68 -3.74
CA VAL A 111 -10.96 -10.77 -5.19
C VAL A 111 -10.01 -11.92 -5.54
N THR A 112 -9.00 -12.19 -4.71
CA THR A 112 -8.13 -13.35 -4.92
C THR A 112 -8.92 -14.67 -4.85
N VAL A 113 -9.86 -14.79 -3.90
CA VAL A 113 -10.75 -15.96 -3.82
C VAL A 113 -11.66 -16.07 -5.05
N GLU A 114 -12.19 -14.94 -5.54
CA GLU A 114 -12.97 -14.92 -6.78
C GLU A 114 -12.12 -15.42 -7.97
N LEU A 115 -10.91 -14.89 -8.13
CA LEU A 115 -9.98 -15.30 -9.19
C LEU A 115 -9.58 -16.77 -9.05
N ALA A 116 -9.31 -17.25 -7.84
CA ALA A 116 -8.94 -18.64 -7.58
C ALA A 116 -10.07 -19.62 -7.94
N ARG A 117 -11.32 -19.22 -7.75
CA ARG A 117 -12.50 -20.01 -8.17
C ARG A 117 -12.72 -19.97 -9.67
N ARG A 118 -12.51 -18.81 -10.29
CA ARG A 118 -12.63 -18.63 -11.75
C ARG A 118 -11.53 -19.38 -12.50
N TYR A 119 -10.33 -19.43 -11.94
CA TYR A 119 -9.13 -20.03 -12.52
C TYR A 119 -8.57 -21.11 -11.59
N PRO A 120 -9.18 -22.31 -11.56
CA PRO A 120 -8.85 -23.35 -10.58
C PRO A 120 -7.42 -23.88 -10.70
N ASN A 121 -6.77 -23.72 -11.84
CA ASN A 121 -5.39 -24.16 -12.08
C ASN A 121 -4.35 -23.07 -11.73
N ALA A 122 -4.76 -21.83 -11.48
CA ALA A 122 -3.83 -20.75 -11.13
C ALA A 122 -3.19 -21.00 -9.76
N ARG A 123 -1.87 -20.88 -9.69
CA ARG A 123 -1.09 -20.91 -8.44
C ARG A 123 -1.27 -19.59 -7.70
N ILE A 124 -1.26 -19.60 -6.38
CA ILE A 124 -1.41 -18.40 -5.58
C ILE A 124 -0.14 -18.19 -4.75
N VAL A 125 0.47 -17.02 -4.87
CA VAL A 125 1.56 -16.58 -4.01
C VAL A 125 1.07 -15.40 -3.19
N PHE A 126 0.87 -15.60 -1.89
CA PHE A 126 0.66 -14.48 -0.96
C PHE A 126 2.02 -14.00 -0.47
N THR A 127 2.29 -12.70 -0.57
CA THR A 127 3.56 -12.11 -0.13
C THR A 127 3.31 -11.00 0.87
N GLY A 128 3.78 -11.21 2.08
CA GLY A 128 3.60 -10.28 3.19
C GLY A 128 4.22 -10.80 4.47
N GLY A 129 5.48 -10.44 4.70
CA GLY A 129 6.16 -10.68 5.96
C GLY A 129 5.76 -9.65 7.01
N THR A 130 6.71 -8.95 7.61
CA THR A 130 6.41 -7.85 8.53
C THR A 130 7.11 -6.56 8.13
N ALA A 131 6.33 -5.51 7.95
CA ALA A 131 6.85 -4.16 7.77
C ALA A 131 7.20 -3.47 9.11
N SER A 132 7.07 -4.17 10.25
CA SER A 132 7.41 -3.66 11.58
C SER A 132 8.93 -3.51 11.75
N LEU A 133 9.33 -2.57 12.61
CA LEU A 133 10.70 -2.49 13.13
C LEU A 133 10.92 -3.49 14.29
N ASP A 134 9.86 -4.00 14.89
CA ASP A 134 9.93 -5.09 15.88
C ASP A 134 9.97 -6.44 15.14
N SER A 135 11.07 -7.15 15.26
CA SER A 135 11.26 -8.48 14.67
C SER A 135 10.33 -9.56 15.25
N ARG A 136 9.65 -9.28 16.36
CA ARG A 136 8.67 -10.17 16.99
C ARG A 136 7.24 -9.88 16.55
N ALA A 137 7.03 -8.89 15.69
CA ALA A 137 5.70 -8.59 15.17
C ALA A 137 5.13 -9.81 14.41
N PRO A 138 3.85 -10.11 14.59
CA PRO A 138 3.22 -11.24 13.90
C PRO A 138 3.29 -11.06 12.38
N LEU A 139 3.46 -12.19 11.67
CA LEU A 139 3.48 -12.22 10.22
C LEU A 139 2.06 -12.23 9.65
N GLU A 140 1.88 -11.59 8.51
CA GLU A 140 0.59 -11.56 7.81
C GLU A 140 0.33 -12.85 7.02
N ALA A 141 1.35 -13.42 6.38
CA ALA A 141 1.20 -14.52 5.44
C ALA A 141 0.57 -15.80 6.04
N PRO A 142 0.93 -16.27 7.26
CA PRO A 142 0.25 -17.43 7.86
C PRO A 142 -1.24 -17.19 8.11
N LEU A 143 -1.61 -15.95 8.45
CA LEU A 143 -3.01 -15.56 8.64
C LEU A 143 -3.78 -15.53 7.32
N ALA A 144 -3.12 -15.08 6.24
CA ALA A 144 -3.72 -15.08 4.91
C ALA A 144 -3.96 -16.51 4.39
N VAL A 145 -3.02 -17.43 4.61
CA VAL A 145 -3.22 -18.86 4.29
C VAL A 145 -4.45 -19.39 5.01
N LYS A 146 -4.53 -19.18 6.33
CA LYS A 146 -5.68 -19.60 7.14
C LYS A 146 -6.99 -19.03 6.60
N GLU A 147 -7.01 -17.77 6.18
CA GLU A 147 -8.20 -17.12 5.64
C GLU A 147 -8.59 -17.71 4.27
N PHE A 148 -7.62 -17.91 3.38
CA PHE A 148 -7.89 -18.54 2.09
C PHE A 148 -8.42 -19.96 2.21
N GLU A 149 -7.88 -20.77 3.12
CA GLU A 149 -8.39 -22.11 3.42
C GLU A 149 -9.81 -22.08 3.96
N ALA A 150 -10.09 -21.17 4.91
CA ALA A 150 -11.43 -20.96 5.45
C ALA A 150 -12.45 -20.54 4.38
N LEU A 151 -11.99 -19.82 3.35
CA LEU A 151 -12.78 -19.44 2.18
C LEU A 151 -12.82 -20.50 1.07
N GLY A 152 -12.26 -21.70 1.33
CA GLY A 152 -12.36 -22.88 0.46
C GLY A 152 -11.29 -22.97 -0.63
N ILE A 153 -10.16 -22.31 -0.49
CA ILE A 153 -9.02 -22.51 -1.38
C ILE A 153 -8.15 -23.63 -0.83
N ALA A 154 -7.80 -24.60 -1.66
CA ALA A 154 -6.99 -25.73 -1.27
C ALA A 154 -5.56 -25.30 -0.91
N HIS A 155 -5.01 -25.83 0.19
CA HIS A 155 -3.71 -25.47 0.75
C HIS A 155 -2.58 -25.58 -0.28
N GLU A 156 -2.58 -26.65 -1.07
CA GLU A 156 -1.57 -26.95 -2.09
C GLU A 156 -1.50 -25.91 -3.23
N ARG A 157 -2.49 -25.05 -3.35
CA ARG A 157 -2.51 -23.94 -4.30
C ARG A 157 -1.87 -22.66 -3.77
N ILE A 158 -1.63 -22.58 -2.45
CA ILE A 158 -1.20 -21.37 -1.77
C ILE A 158 0.26 -21.51 -1.36
N THR A 159 1.07 -20.58 -1.82
CA THR A 159 2.46 -20.41 -1.35
C THR A 159 2.55 -19.13 -0.57
N ALA A 160 3.02 -19.18 0.68
CA ALA A 160 3.18 -18.04 1.55
C ALA A 160 4.63 -17.55 1.53
N GLU A 161 4.83 -16.27 1.29
CA GLU A 161 6.10 -15.55 1.42
C GLU A 161 6.06 -14.72 2.70
N GLU A 162 6.99 -14.98 3.62
CA GLU A 162 6.96 -14.48 5.00
C GLU A 162 8.16 -13.60 5.37
N GLN A 163 9.13 -13.41 4.47
CA GLN A 163 10.42 -12.79 4.79
C GLN A 163 10.50 -11.31 4.39
N SER A 164 9.63 -10.88 3.50
CA SER A 164 9.64 -9.53 2.95
C SER A 164 9.30 -8.46 3.99
N ARG A 165 10.01 -7.33 3.92
CA ARG A 165 9.84 -6.15 4.78
C ARG A 165 9.41 -4.91 4.00
N ASN A 166 9.43 -4.98 2.68
CA ASN A 166 9.10 -3.89 1.77
C ASN A 166 8.72 -4.45 0.39
N THR A 167 8.16 -3.59 -0.49
CA THR A 167 7.61 -4.02 -1.77
C THR A 167 8.67 -4.57 -2.74
N ILE A 168 9.94 -4.13 -2.66
CA ILE A 168 11.01 -4.72 -3.48
C ILE A 168 11.30 -6.15 -3.04
N GLU A 169 11.37 -6.39 -1.74
CA GLU A 169 11.58 -7.74 -1.18
C GLU A 169 10.38 -8.64 -1.50
N ASN A 170 9.14 -8.12 -1.43
CA ASN A 170 7.95 -8.85 -1.89
C ASN A 170 8.13 -9.33 -3.34
N ALA A 171 8.55 -8.44 -4.24
CA ALA A 171 8.71 -8.78 -5.64
C ALA A 171 9.80 -9.84 -5.88
N VAL A 172 10.96 -9.67 -5.24
CA VAL A 172 12.10 -10.61 -5.35
C VAL A 172 11.75 -11.99 -4.80
N PHE A 173 11.17 -12.05 -3.60
CA PHE A 173 10.87 -13.33 -2.95
C PHE A 173 9.66 -14.00 -3.60
N SER A 174 8.65 -13.25 -4.04
CA SER A 174 7.55 -13.80 -4.83
C SER A 174 8.03 -14.45 -6.11
N ARG A 175 8.97 -13.79 -6.84
CA ARG A 175 9.56 -14.37 -8.05
C ARG A 175 10.27 -15.70 -7.76
N LEU A 176 11.04 -15.76 -6.68
CA LEU A 176 11.76 -16.99 -6.30
C LEU A 176 10.79 -18.13 -5.98
N LEU A 177 9.69 -17.86 -5.25
CA LEU A 177 8.69 -18.86 -4.88
C LEU A 177 7.78 -19.24 -6.04
N ALA A 178 7.41 -18.27 -6.87
CA ALA A 178 6.59 -18.51 -8.06
C ALA A 178 7.31 -19.34 -9.12
N ASP A 179 8.64 -19.18 -9.22
CA ASP A 179 9.50 -19.78 -10.26
C ASP A 179 8.81 -19.76 -11.64
N PRO A 180 8.48 -18.53 -12.15
CA PRO A 180 7.65 -18.40 -13.34
C PRO A 180 8.36 -18.98 -14.56
N LYS A 181 7.68 -19.81 -15.34
CA LYS A 181 8.21 -20.40 -16.57
C LYS A 181 8.03 -19.43 -17.74
N PRO A 182 8.87 -19.52 -18.77
CA PRO A 182 8.71 -18.72 -19.98
C PRO A 182 7.29 -18.87 -20.57
N GLY A 183 6.62 -17.74 -20.79
CA GLY A 183 5.26 -17.70 -21.34
C GLY A 183 4.14 -17.76 -20.29
N GLU A 184 4.43 -18.07 -19.02
CA GLU A 184 3.43 -17.97 -17.95
C GLU A 184 3.00 -16.53 -17.71
N ARG A 185 1.71 -16.36 -17.47
CA ARG A 185 1.07 -15.07 -17.16
C ARG A 185 0.70 -15.03 -15.69
N TRP A 186 1.22 -14.05 -15.00
CA TRP A 186 0.97 -13.81 -13.59
C TRP A 186 0.25 -12.50 -13.39
N VAL A 187 -0.79 -12.48 -12.57
CA VAL A 187 -1.48 -11.26 -12.17
C VAL A 187 -1.07 -10.83 -10.78
N LEU A 188 -0.95 -9.52 -10.57
CA LEU A 188 -0.62 -8.91 -9.28
C LEU A 188 -1.85 -8.23 -8.71
N VAL A 189 -2.36 -8.73 -7.59
CA VAL A 189 -3.49 -8.15 -6.87
C VAL A 189 -2.99 -7.24 -5.75
N THR A 190 -3.30 -5.97 -5.83
CA THR A 190 -3.04 -4.98 -4.78
C THR A 190 -3.96 -3.77 -4.94
N SER A 191 -3.96 -2.86 -3.94
CA SER A 191 -4.75 -1.62 -4.03
C SER A 191 -4.37 -0.79 -5.25
N ALA A 192 -5.34 -0.20 -5.93
CA ALA A 192 -5.15 0.58 -7.15
C ALA A 192 -4.13 1.71 -6.98
N SER A 193 -4.17 2.41 -5.86
CA SER A 193 -3.20 3.46 -5.52
C SER A 193 -1.77 2.96 -5.30
N HIS A 194 -1.61 1.70 -4.83
CA HIS A 194 -0.32 1.05 -4.63
C HIS A 194 0.24 0.41 -5.91
N MET A 195 -0.61 0.16 -6.90
CA MET A 195 -0.27 -0.58 -8.12
C MET A 195 0.95 -0.01 -8.87
N PRO A 196 1.09 1.33 -9.07
CA PRO A 196 2.28 1.85 -9.77
C PRO A 196 3.59 1.46 -9.07
N ARG A 197 3.68 1.61 -7.76
CA ARG A 197 4.89 1.27 -6.99
C ARG A 197 5.16 -0.24 -6.97
N ALA A 198 4.11 -1.04 -6.90
CA ALA A 198 4.21 -2.49 -6.94
C ALA A 198 4.70 -2.98 -8.32
N ILE A 199 4.10 -2.53 -9.41
CA ILE A 199 4.53 -2.90 -10.78
C ILE A 199 5.99 -2.51 -11.02
N ALA A 200 6.41 -1.30 -10.62
CA ALA A 200 7.81 -0.89 -10.73
C ALA A 200 8.76 -1.87 -10.00
N ALA A 201 8.40 -2.29 -8.79
CA ALA A 201 9.18 -3.23 -8.00
C ALA A 201 9.26 -4.63 -8.65
N PHE A 202 8.13 -5.14 -9.16
CA PHE A 202 8.07 -6.44 -9.81
C PHE A 202 8.83 -6.45 -11.14
N ARG A 203 8.76 -5.38 -11.94
CA ARG A 203 9.58 -5.21 -13.14
C ARG A 203 11.07 -5.18 -12.81
N ALA A 204 11.47 -4.42 -11.78
CA ALA A 204 12.84 -4.34 -11.32
C ALA A 204 13.37 -5.70 -10.79
N ALA A 205 12.51 -6.52 -10.20
CA ALA A 205 12.85 -7.88 -9.79
C ALA A 205 12.91 -8.89 -10.96
N GLY A 206 12.59 -8.46 -12.20
CA GLY A 206 12.53 -9.34 -13.37
C GLY A 206 11.36 -10.33 -13.32
N PHE A 207 10.28 -9.95 -12.65
CA PHE A 207 9.03 -10.69 -12.60
C PHE A 207 7.91 -9.84 -13.25
N PRO A 208 7.76 -9.89 -14.58
CA PRO A 208 6.71 -9.16 -15.26
C PRO A 208 5.34 -9.76 -14.87
N VAL A 209 4.53 -8.96 -14.22
CA VAL A 209 3.18 -9.31 -13.81
C VAL A 209 2.17 -8.35 -14.45
N GLU A 210 0.95 -8.83 -14.68
CA GLU A 210 -0.15 -8.01 -15.13
C GLU A 210 -0.86 -7.36 -13.93
N ALA A 211 -1.20 -6.09 -14.02
CA ALA A 211 -1.85 -5.37 -12.94
C ALA A 211 -3.30 -5.83 -12.77
N TYR A 212 -3.69 -6.15 -11.54
CA TYR A 212 -5.08 -6.36 -11.13
C TYR A 212 -5.40 -5.41 -9.97
N PRO A 213 -5.70 -4.13 -10.28
CA PRO A 213 -6.00 -3.13 -9.26
C PRO A 213 -7.35 -3.40 -8.59
N VAL A 214 -7.35 -3.31 -7.25
CA VAL A 214 -8.54 -3.44 -6.39
C VAL A 214 -8.53 -2.35 -5.32
N ASN A 215 -9.49 -2.33 -4.42
CA ASN A 215 -9.50 -1.43 -3.26
C ASN A 215 -9.33 0.03 -3.67
N TRP A 216 -10.25 0.51 -4.50
CA TRP A 216 -10.30 1.88 -4.98
C TRP A 216 -10.81 2.82 -3.89
N HIS A 217 -10.17 3.96 -3.74
CA HIS A 217 -10.56 5.01 -2.78
C HIS A 217 -11.26 6.19 -3.44
N THR A 218 -11.14 6.32 -4.77
CA THR A 218 -11.76 7.39 -5.55
C THR A 218 -12.74 6.83 -6.58
N ARG A 219 -13.79 7.61 -6.89
CA ARG A 219 -14.76 7.30 -7.95
C ARG A 219 -14.28 7.83 -9.33
N GLY A 220 -13.02 8.25 -9.42
CA GLY A 220 -12.45 8.86 -10.60
C GLY A 220 -12.75 10.37 -10.72
N ARG A 221 -13.06 10.85 -11.93
CA ARG A 221 -13.14 12.30 -12.21
C ARG A 221 -14.15 13.08 -11.37
N GLY A 222 -15.19 12.44 -10.84
CA GLY A 222 -16.25 13.08 -10.07
C GLY A 222 -15.81 13.57 -8.67
N ASP A 223 -14.72 13.05 -8.12
CA ASP A 223 -14.30 13.31 -6.74
C ASP A 223 -13.43 14.56 -6.53
N ALA A 224 -12.94 15.16 -7.62
CA ALA A 224 -11.91 16.22 -7.55
C ALA A 224 -12.37 17.51 -6.87
N ALA A 225 -13.68 17.77 -6.76
CA ALA A 225 -14.25 18.98 -6.15
C ALA A 225 -14.99 18.72 -4.83
N GLU A 226 -15.12 17.46 -4.40
CA GLU A 226 -15.93 17.08 -3.26
C GLU A 226 -15.13 17.19 -1.95
N LEU A 227 -15.56 18.08 -1.06
CA LEU A 227 -14.96 18.24 0.27
C LEU A 227 -15.18 17.00 1.13
N PHE A 228 -14.26 16.74 2.07
CA PHE A 228 -14.48 15.71 3.07
C PHE A 228 -15.47 16.18 4.13
N THR A 229 -16.46 15.35 4.45
CA THR A 229 -17.38 15.57 5.57
C THR A 229 -16.74 15.22 6.91
N SER A 230 -15.71 14.36 6.90
CA SER A 230 -14.91 13.98 8.07
C SER A 230 -13.50 14.53 7.93
N PHE A 231 -13.08 15.36 8.86
CA PHE A 231 -11.73 15.90 8.97
C PHE A 231 -10.67 14.78 8.99
N ALA A 232 -10.90 13.76 9.83
CA ALA A 232 -10.01 12.60 9.92
C ALA A 232 -9.91 11.83 8.61
N GLY A 233 -11.03 11.70 7.88
CA GLY A 233 -11.06 11.03 6.57
C GLY A 233 -10.16 11.72 5.54
N GLY A 234 -10.20 13.06 5.48
CA GLY A 234 -9.33 13.81 4.58
C GLY A 234 -7.85 13.71 4.92
N LEU A 235 -7.50 13.76 6.21
CA LEU A 235 -6.12 13.55 6.66
C LEU A 235 -5.62 12.16 6.28
N VAL A 236 -6.34 11.12 6.64
CA VAL A 236 -5.96 9.72 6.34
C VAL A 236 -5.77 9.52 4.82
N MET A 237 -6.68 10.06 4.01
CA MET A 237 -6.60 9.94 2.56
C MET A 237 -5.38 10.66 2.00
N THR A 238 -5.07 11.87 2.51
CA THR A 238 -3.91 12.64 2.07
C THR A 238 -2.60 11.98 2.51
N ASP A 239 -2.53 11.50 3.74
CA ASP A 239 -1.38 10.78 4.28
C ASP A 239 -1.07 9.53 3.44
N TYR A 240 -2.12 8.78 3.09
CA TYR A 240 -2.00 7.59 2.24
C TYR A 240 -1.49 7.94 0.84
N ALA A 241 -2.04 8.98 0.22
CA ALA A 241 -1.59 9.44 -1.09
C ALA A 241 -0.12 9.86 -1.08
N VAL A 242 0.28 10.69 -0.12
CA VAL A 242 1.67 11.16 0.02
C VAL A 242 2.62 10.00 0.29
N HIS A 243 2.21 9.01 1.07
CA HIS A 243 3.01 7.80 1.31
C HIS A 243 3.33 7.06 0.01
N GLU A 244 2.36 6.86 -0.89
CA GLU A 244 2.59 6.17 -2.16
C GLU A 244 3.46 7.00 -3.12
N TRP A 245 3.21 8.31 -3.24
CA TRP A 245 4.05 9.19 -4.03
C TRP A 245 5.48 9.24 -3.52
N PHE A 246 5.65 9.36 -2.20
CA PHE A 246 6.97 9.33 -1.57
C PHE A 246 7.68 7.99 -1.84
N GLY A 247 6.96 6.88 -1.74
CA GLY A 247 7.49 5.55 -2.05
C GLY A 247 7.99 5.42 -3.49
N LEU A 248 7.22 5.94 -4.47
CA LEU A 248 7.63 5.98 -5.89
C LEU A 248 8.93 6.79 -6.07
N VAL A 249 8.97 8.02 -5.53
CA VAL A 249 10.15 8.89 -5.63
C VAL A 249 11.36 8.26 -4.95
N ALA A 250 11.18 7.70 -3.74
CA ALA A 250 12.27 7.10 -2.99
C ALA A 250 12.86 5.87 -3.71
N TYR A 251 12.03 5.03 -4.31
CA TYR A 251 12.49 3.86 -5.05
C TYR A 251 13.26 4.26 -6.31
N TRP A 252 12.76 5.26 -7.04
CA TRP A 252 13.42 5.77 -8.23
C TRP A 252 14.76 6.46 -7.89
N LEU A 253 14.80 7.39 -6.93
CA LEU A 253 16.02 8.10 -6.52
C LEU A 253 17.09 7.15 -5.97
N THR A 254 16.70 6.05 -5.34
CA THR A 254 17.64 5.04 -4.81
C THR A 254 18.04 3.96 -5.82
N GLY A 255 17.60 4.10 -7.09
CA GLY A 255 17.92 3.15 -8.17
C GLY A 255 17.28 1.77 -8.00
N ARG A 256 16.24 1.66 -7.16
CA ARG A 256 15.51 0.39 -6.93
C ARG A 256 14.49 0.10 -8.02
N THR A 257 14.06 1.14 -8.71
CA THR A 257 13.19 1.05 -9.89
C THR A 257 13.74 1.96 -10.98
N SER A 258 13.57 1.57 -12.24
CA SER A 258 14.04 2.34 -13.39
C SER A 258 13.08 3.47 -13.78
N GLU A 259 11.82 3.36 -13.39
CA GLU A 259 10.75 4.29 -13.73
C GLU A 259 10.20 4.97 -12.49
N LEU A 260 10.00 6.30 -12.55
CA LEU A 260 9.37 7.05 -11.48
C LEU A 260 7.86 6.76 -11.40
N PHE A 261 7.19 6.70 -12.54
CA PHE A 261 5.75 6.49 -12.66
C PHE A 261 5.44 5.50 -13.79
N PRO A 262 5.58 4.19 -13.53
CA PRO A 262 5.48 3.15 -14.56
C PRO A 262 4.11 3.15 -15.25
N ALA A 263 4.14 2.81 -16.54
CA ALA A 263 2.94 2.64 -17.35
C ALA A 263 2.46 1.17 -17.34
N PRO A 264 1.22 0.90 -17.74
CA PRO A 264 0.69 -0.45 -17.95
C PRO A 264 1.54 -1.32 -18.88
#